data_960763ce02689fc72dd7dc972e759afd
#
_entry.id   960763ce02689fc72dd7dc972e759afd
#
_cell.length_a   1.000
_cell.length_b   1.000
_cell.length_c   1.000
_cell.angle_alpha   90.00
_cell.angle_beta   90.00
_cell.angle_gamma   90.00
#
_symmetry.space_group_name_H-M   'P 1'
#
loop_
_entity.id
_entity.type
_entity.pdbx_description
1 polymer ?
#
loop_
_entity_poly.entity_id
_entity_poly.type
_entity_poly.pdbx_seq_one_letter_code
_entity_poly.pdbx_strand_id
1 'polypeptide(L)'
;MRCLTRWSLSCGIAGALVCIAAGGIWAADTELLLGAATTSITPDQPIALDGQFGTRISRGVENPITATAVAIEARQDGRCVDQAVLVSCDLVAIRPPLLAAVRQRLAEKLPEVEPRKVIFTATHTHTSGVTEEGKYELPKEGVMQPGQYVTFLVDRLEELIGNAWKQRRPGGVSWGLGHAVVGYNRRAVYANGSAAMYG
;
A
#
# COMPACT_ATOMS: atom_id res chain seq x y z
N MET A 1 -65.48 -22.09 76.41
CA MET A 1 -64.72 -23.01 75.57
C MET A 1 -64.70 -22.38 74.16
N ARG A 2 -63.58 -21.87 73.74
CA ARG A 2 -63.48 -21.02 72.51
C ARG A 2 -62.70 -21.81 71.48
N CYS A 3 -63.32 -22.04 70.31
CA CYS A 3 -62.73 -22.66 69.15
C CYS A 3 -61.99 -21.59 68.38
N LEU A 4 -60.70 -21.79 68.14
CA LEU A 4 -59.85 -20.90 67.28
C LEU A 4 -59.68 -21.55 65.91
N THR A 5 -60.32 -20.94 64.92
CA THR A 5 -60.15 -21.28 63.52
C THR A 5 -58.89 -20.62 62.94
N ARG A 6 -57.97 -21.43 62.48
CA ARG A 6 -56.75 -20.98 61.74
C ARG A 6 -57.14 -20.77 60.28
N TRP A 7 -56.90 -19.55 59.80
CA TRP A 7 -56.90 -19.23 58.38
C TRP A 7 -55.52 -19.42 57.81
N SER A 8 -55.34 -20.30 56.84
CA SER A 8 -54.12 -20.44 56.06
C SER A 8 -54.26 -19.62 54.80
N LEU A 9 -53.43 -18.54 54.68
CA LEU A 9 -53.26 -17.78 53.43
C LEU A 9 -52.30 -18.59 52.57
N SER A 10 -52.78 -19.10 51.46
CA SER A 10 -51.95 -19.64 50.40
C SER A 10 -51.54 -18.50 49.48
N CYS A 11 -50.30 -18.05 49.54
CA CYS A 11 -49.71 -17.07 48.63
C CYS A 11 -49.20 -17.82 47.37
N GLY A 12 -49.99 -17.77 46.30
CA GLY A 12 -49.57 -18.28 45.00
C GLY A 12 -48.60 -17.32 44.34
N ILE A 13 -47.33 -17.69 44.22
CA ILE A 13 -46.34 -16.99 43.42
C ILE A 13 -46.48 -17.46 41.97
N ALA A 14 -47.12 -16.64 41.14
CA ALA A 14 -47.12 -16.82 39.68
C ALA A 14 -45.74 -16.42 39.13
N GLY A 15 -44.88 -17.40 38.87
CA GLY A 15 -43.61 -17.21 38.20
C GLY A 15 -43.85 -16.89 36.74
N ALA A 16 -43.70 -15.63 36.34
CA ALA A 16 -43.62 -15.23 34.92
C ALA A 16 -42.32 -15.73 34.35
N LEU A 17 -42.35 -16.76 33.51
CA LEU A 17 -41.23 -17.20 32.70
C LEU A 17 -41.00 -16.14 31.60
N VAL A 18 -40.04 -15.22 31.77
CA VAL A 18 -39.58 -14.35 30.71
C VAL A 18 -38.66 -15.18 29.79
N CYS A 19 -39.20 -15.68 28.67
CA CYS A 19 -38.41 -16.23 27.59
C CYS A 19 -37.64 -15.06 26.95
N ILE A 20 -36.40 -14.82 27.38
CA ILE A 20 -35.46 -14.00 26.64
C ILE A 20 -35.15 -14.79 25.38
N ALA A 21 -35.78 -14.43 24.26
CA ALA A 21 -35.32 -14.87 22.94
C ALA A 21 -33.89 -14.35 22.76
N ALA A 22 -32.91 -15.22 22.94
CA ALA A 22 -31.53 -14.94 22.52
C ALA A 22 -31.55 -14.80 21.03
N GLY A 23 -31.81 -13.58 20.54
CA GLY A 23 -31.53 -13.22 19.18
C GLY A 23 -30.04 -13.44 18.95
N GLY A 24 -29.71 -14.49 18.19
CA GLY A 24 -28.33 -14.72 17.79
C GLY A 24 -27.82 -13.45 17.15
N ILE A 25 -26.83 -12.81 17.77
CA ILE A 25 -26.04 -11.77 17.13
C ILE A 25 -25.28 -12.51 16.04
N TRP A 26 -25.81 -12.50 14.84
CA TRP A 26 -25.08 -12.96 13.67
C TRP A 26 -23.92 -11.98 13.51
N ALA A 27 -22.72 -12.45 13.81
CA ALA A 27 -21.53 -11.69 13.46
C ALA A 27 -21.56 -11.51 11.94
N ALA A 28 -21.47 -10.27 11.48
CA ALA A 28 -21.37 -9.99 10.05
C ALA A 28 -20.21 -10.80 9.48
N ASP A 29 -20.42 -11.47 8.35
CA ASP A 29 -19.39 -12.24 7.68
C ASP A 29 -18.35 -11.26 7.11
N THR A 30 -17.25 -11.10 7.84
CA THR A 30 -16.16 -10.20 7.48
C THR A 30 -15.01 -11.00 6.91
N GLU A 31 -14.58 -10.63 5.72
CA GLU A 31 -13.51 -11.26 4.98
C GLU A 31 -12.44 -10.24 4.60
N LEU A 32 -11.18 -10.63 4.70
CA LEU A 32 -10.04 -9.87 4.17
C LEU A 32 -9.48 -10.61 2.95
N LEU A 33 -9.44 -9.93 1.81
CA LEU A 33 -8.85 -10.45 0.59
C LEU A 33 -7.50 -9.79 0.34
N LEU A 34 -6.49 -10.59 0.04
CA LEU A 34 -5.11 -10.15 -0.19
C LEU A 34 -4.61 -10.67 -1.53
N GLY A 35 -3.98 -9.80 -2.31
CA GLY A 35 -3.31 -10.16 -3.56
C GLY A 35 -2.01 -9.38 -3.72
N ALA A 36 -1.05 -9.97 -4.41
CA ALA A 36 0.24 -9.32 -4.67
C ALA A 36 0.72 -9.63 -6.08
N ALA A 37 1.45 -8.69 -6.66
CA ALA A 37 2.12 -8.84 -7.93
C ALA A 37 3.42 -8.04 -7.95
N THR A 38 4.35 -8.43 -8.82
CA THR A 38 5.60 -7.71 -9.07
C THR A 38 5.82 -7.62 -10.57
N THR A 39 6.33 -6.48 -11.05
CA THR A 39 6.69 -6.29 -12.46
C THR A 39 8.02 -5.55 -12.57
N SER A 40 8.71 -5.74 -13.71
CA SER A 40 9.87 -4.92 -14.03
C SER A 40 9.43 -3.54 -14.53
N ILE A 41 10.08 -2.51 -13.99
CA ILE A 41 9.97 -1.12 -14.45
C ILE A 41 11.28 -0.63 -15.08
N THR A 42 12.14 -1.57 -15.48
CA THR A 42 13.38 -1.31 -16.20
C THR A 42 13.07 -0.99 -17.66
N PRO A 43 13.46 0.17 -18.18
CA PRO A 43 13.30 0.48 -19.61
C PRO A 43 14.25 -0.37 -20.47
N ASP A 44 13.89 -0.57 -21.72
CA ASP A 44 14.68 -1.30 -22.71
C ASP A 44 15.72 -0.43 -23.45
N GLN A 45 15.72 0.86 -23.18
CA GLN A 45 16.61 1.84 -23.78
C GLN A 45 17.46 2.52 -22.72
N PRO A 46 18.65 3.07 -23.10
CA PRO A 46 19.42 3.93 -22.22
C PRO A 46 18.57 5.08 -21.67
N ILE A 47 18.73 5.39 -20.40
CA ILE A 47 17.97 6.44 -19.71
C ILE A 47 18.89 7.23 -18.78
N ALA A 48 18.59 8.51 -18.57
CA ALA A 48 19.25 9.27 -17.52
C ALA A 48 18.88 8.75 -16.14
N LEU A 49 19.89 8.54 -15.29
CA LEU A 49 19.70 8.06 -13.93
C LEU A 49 19.36 9.22 -12.98
N ASP A 50 18.29 9.05 -12.23
CA ASP A 50 17.84 10.02 -11.23
C ASP A 50 18.69 9.98 -9.95
N GLY A 51 18.60 11.04 -9.13
CA GLY A 51 19.34 11.15 -7.88
C GLY A 51 20.81 11.53 -8.01
N GLN A 52 21.29 11.87 -9.18
CA GLN A 52 22.66 12.30 -9.45
C GLN A 52 22.80 13.83 -9.43
N PHE A 53 24.01 14.33 -9.14
CA PHE A 53 24.32 15.77 -9.22
C PHE A 53 24.48 16.28 -10.64
N GLY A 54 24.74 15.40 -11.61
CA GLY A 54 24.86 15.69 -13.02
C GLY A 54 24.28 14.56 -13.87
N THR A 55 24.17 14.82 -15.18
CA THR A 55 23.64 13.84 -16.13
C THR A 55 24.49 12.58 -16.15
N ARG A 56 23.89 11.43 -15.92
CA ARG A 56 24.49 10.12 -16.07
C ARG A 56 23.54 9.20 -16.82
N ILE A 57 23.94 8.74 -17.97
CA ILE A 57 23.15 7.82 -18.81
C ILE A 57 23.48 6.38 -18.44
N SER A 58 22.47 5.54 -18.32
CA SER A 58 22.64 4.10 -18.09
C SER A 58 23.37 3.44 -19.27
N ARG A 59 24.26 2.48 -18.97
CA ARG A 59 25.05 1.75 -19.98
C ARG A 59 24.63 0.29 -20.11
N GLY A 60 23.76 -0.17 -19.23
CA GLY A 60 23.28 -1.54 -19.18
C GLY A 60 22.44 -1.77 -17.94
N VAL A 61 21.92 -2.98 -17.81
CA VAL A 61 21.12 -3.44 -16.67
C VAL A 61 21.89 -4.56 -15.99
N GLU A 62 22.33 -4.33 -14.77
CA GLU A 62 22.94 -5.36 -13.93
C GLU A 62 21.87 -6.19 -13.23
N ASN A 63 20.92 -5.50 -12.59
CA ASN A 63 19.71 -6.09 -12.01
C ASN A 63 18.49 -5.26 -12.42
N PRO A 64 17.38 -5.88 -12.83
CA PRO A 64 16.16 -5.17 -13.12
C PRO A 64 15.65 -4.39 -11.90
N ILE A 65 15.21 -3.17 -12.12
CA ILE A 65 14.41 -2.44 -11.14
C ILE A 65 12.94 -2.85 -11.24
N THR A 66 12.27 -2.92 -10.10
CA THR A 66 10.92 -3.49 -10.01
C THR A 66 9.93 -2.55 -9.34
N ALA A 67 8.66 -2.84 -9.56
CA ALA A 67 7.57 -2.37 -8.72
C ALA A 67 6.79 -3.57 -8.18
N THR A 68 6.39 -3.49 -6.91
CA THR A 68 5.58 -4.52 -6.25
C THR A 68 4.32 -3.88 -5.67
N ALA A 69 3.16 -4.49 -5.94
CA ALA A 69 1.89 -4.07 -5.40
C ALA A 69 1.32 -5.13 -4.45
N VAL A 70 0.73 -4.68 -3.35
CA VAL A 70 -0.09 -5.49 -2.44
C VAL A 70 -1.47 -4.87 -2.37
N ALA A 71 -2.48 -5.59 -2.85
CA ALA A 71 -3.87 -5.21 -2.79
C ALA A 71 -4.55 -5.83 -1.57
N ILE A 72 -5.31 -5.03 -0.85
CA ILE A 72 -6.05 -5.40 0.36
C ILE A 72 -7.48 -4.93 0.17
N GLU A 73 -8.44 -5.82 0.36
CA GLU A 73 -9.86 -5.49 0.34
C GLU A 73 -10.54 -6.09 1.56
N ALA A 74 -11.25 -5.25 2.32
CA ALA A 74 -12.13 -5.70 3.40
C ALA A 74 -13.55 -5.82 2.87
N ARG A 75 -14.20 -6.96 3.13
CA ARG A 75 -15.60 -7.22 2.77
C ARG A 75 -16.43 -7.49 4.00
N GLN A 76 -17.69 -7.10 3.93
CA GLN A 76 -18.72 -7.45 4.88
C GLN A 76 -19.97 -7.90 4.10
N ASP A 77 -20.47 -9.10 4.41
CA ASP A 77 -21.61 -9.71 3.71
C ASP A 77 -21.42 -9.70 2.17
N GLY A 78 -20.21 -10.00 1.71
CA GLY A 78 -19.82 -10.07 0.30
C GLY A 78 -19.62 -8.72 -0.39
N ARG A 79 -19.79 -7.58 0.31
CA ARG A 79 -19.61 -6.23 -0.24
C ARG A 79 -18.30 -5.61 0.21
N CYS A 80 -17.59 -4.95 -0.69
CA CYS A 80 -16.41 -4.15 -0.33
C CYS A 80 -16.82 -3.03 0.63
N VAL A 81 -16.20 -2.98 1.80
CA VAL A 81 -16.38 -1.91 2.80
C VAL A 81 -15.17 -0.99 2.86
N ASP A 82 -13.99 -1.51 2.56
CA ASP A 82 -12.77 -0.69 2.42
C ASP A 82 -11.72 -1.40 1.58
N GLN A 83 -10.76 -0.64 1.06
CA GLN A 83 -9.67 -1.17 0.25
C GLN A 83 -8.41 -0.33 0.38
N ALA A 84 -7.27 -0.93 0.10
CA ALA A 84 -6.00 -0.24 -0.06
C ALA A 84 -5.11 -1.00 -1.03
N VAL A 85 -4.31 -0.29 -1.82
CA VAL A 85 -3.24 -0.89 -2.60
C VAL A 85 -1.94 -0.18 -2.25
N LEU A 86 -0.97 -0.94 -1.74
CA LEU A 86 0.37 -0.46 -1.43
C LEU A 86 1.28 -0.79 -2.60
N VAL A 87 1.95 0.21 -3.17
CA VAL A 87 2.85 0.03 -4.31
C VAL A 87 4.24 0.55 -3.93
N SER A 88 5.23 -0.32 -3.93
CA SER A 88 6.64 0.02 -3.76
C SER A 88 7.33 -0.01 -5.11
N CYS A 89 8.02 1.07 -5.47
CA CYS A 89 8.74 1.21 -6.75
C CYS A 89 10.23 1.43 -6.51
N ASP A 90 11.07 0.78 -7.31
CA ASP A 90 12.51 1.08 -7.35
C ASP A 90 12.75 2.36 -8.15
N LEU A 91 12.33 3.48 -7.56
CA LEU A 91 12.52 4.84 -8.07
C LEU A 91 13.17 5.72 -7.00
N VAL A 92 13.76 6.85 -7.39
CA VAL A 92 14.25 7.87 -6.43
C VAL A 92 13.07 8.45 -5.64
N ALA A 93 11.98 8.77 -6.32
CA ALA A 93 10.80 9.38 -5.72
C ALA A 93 9.57 9.17 -6.61
N ILE A 94 8.40 9.19 -5.98
CA ILE A 94 7.13 9.28 -6.70
C ILE A 94 6.78 10.77 -6.87
N ARG A 95 7.02 11.27 -8.07
CA ARG A 95 6.76 12.67 -8.40
C ARG A 95 5.28 12.94 -8.65
N PRO A 96 4.77 14.17 -8.33
CA PRO A 96 3.36 14.48 -8.50
C PRO A 96 2.81 14.24 -9.91
N PRO A 97 3.52 14.54 -11.02
CA PRO A 97 3.03 14.25 -12.37
C PRO A 97 2.82 12.75 -12.63
N LEU A 98 3.75 11.89 -12.20
CA LEU A 98 3.62 10.44 -12.30
C LEU A 98 2.42 9.96 -11.49
N LEU A 99 2.29 10.40 -10.24
CA LEU A 99 1.18 10.04 -9.36
C LEU A 99 -0.17 10.42 -9.96
N ALA A 100 -0.28 11.63 -10.52
CA ALA A 100 -1.51 12.11 -11.16
C ALA A 100 -1.87 11.25 -12.38
N ALA A 101 -0.89 10.98 -13.25
CA ALA A 101 -1.09 10.18 -14.46
C ALA A 101 -1.54 8.73 -14.14
N VAL A 102 -0.90 8.09 -13.14
CA VAL A 102 -1.31 6.75 -12.72
C VAL A 102 -2.72 6.77 -12.14
N ARG A 103 -3.06 7.72 -11.26
CA ARG A 103 -4.41 7.82 -10.68
C ARG A 103 -5.48 8.07 -11.74
N GLN A 104 -5.21 8.89 -12.74
CA GLN A 104 -6.11 9.08 -13.86
C GLN A 104 -6.32 7.77 -14.63
N ARG A 105 -5.24 7.07 -14.98
CA ARG A 105 -5.30 5.79 -15.69
C ARG A 105 -6.10 4.73 -14.90
N LEU A 106 -5.91 4.66 -13.58
CA LEU A 106 -6.66 3.74 -12.73
C LEU A 106 -8.15 4.05 -12.73
N ALA A 107 -8.55 5.33 -12.64
CA ALA A 107 -9.94 5.73 -12.71
C ALA A 107 -10.62 5.33 -14.03
N GLU A 108 -9.88 5.33 -15.14
CA GLU A 108 -10.37 4.97 -16.47
C GLU A 108 -10.41 3.45 -16.72
N LYS A 109 -9.43 2.69 -16.20
CA LYS A 109 -9.19 1.29 -16.57
C LYS A 109 -9.53 0.27 -15.49
N LEU A 110 -9.53 0.68 -14.23
CA LEU A 110 -9.76 -0.18 -13.06
C LEU A 110 -10.77 0.47 -12.10
N PRO A 111 -12.05 0.61 -12.53
CA PRO A 111 -13.07 1.33 -11.77
C PRO A 111 -13.38 0.70 -10.40
N GLU A 112 -13.02 -0.56 -10.21
CA GLU A 112 -13.13 -1.28 -8.93
C GLU A 112 -12.04 -0.90 -7.92
N VAL A 113 -10.97 -0.23 -8.35
CA VAL A 113 -9.89 0.26 -7.49
C VAL A 113 -10.05 1.77 -7.30
N GLU A 114 -10.30 2.21 -6.07
CA GLU A 114 -10.35 3.63 -5.73
C GLU A 114 -8.95 4.26 -5.83
N PRO A 115 -8.68 5.16 -6.80
CA PRO A 115 -7.32 5.66 -7.05
C PRO A 115 -6.71 6.41 -5.86
N ARG A 116 -7.53 6.96 -4.96
CA ARG A 116 -7.08 7.67 -3.75
C ARG A 116 -6.64 6.71 -2.65
N LYS A 117 -7.04 5.45 -2.73
CA LYS A 117 -6.65 4.36 -1.83
C LYS A 117 -5.39 3.62 -2.30
N VAL A 118 -4.79 4.06 -3.42
CA VAL A 118 -3.50 3.55 -3.90
C VAL A 118 -2.39 4.42 -3.34
N ILE A 119 -1.53 3.81 -2.52
CA ILE A 119 -0.42 4.45 -1.81
C ILE A 119 0.88 4.02 -2.48
N PHE A 120 1.63 4.98 -3.00
CA PHE A 120 2.92 4.75 -3.63
C PHE A 120 4.07 5.10 -2.71
N THR A 121 5.09 4.26 -2.73
CA THR A 121 6.38 4.48 -2.05
C THR A 121 7.53 4.27 -3.03
N ALA A 122 8.65 4.91 -2.77
CA ALA A 122 9.88 4.73 -3.52
C ALA A 122 10.98 4.17 -2.61
N THR A 123 11.78 3.25 -3.12
CA THR A 123 12.95 2.71 -2.40
C THR A 123 14.12 3.70 -2.31
N HIS A 124 14.01 4.80 -3.04
CA HIS A 124 15.02 5.86 -3.16
C HIS A 124 16.34 5.38 -3.80
N THR A 125 16.25 4.41 -4.72
CA THR A 125 17.42 3.98 -5.48
C THR A 125 17.89 5.08 -6.44
N HIS A 126 19.20 5.32 -6.53
CA HIS A 126 19.81 6.29 -7.44
C HIS A 126 20.25 5.65 -8.78
N THR A 127 19.64 4.53 -9.13
CA THR A 127 19.89 3.79 -10.39
C THR A 127 18.62 3.57 -11.21
N SER A 128 17.56 4.32 -10.92
CA SER A 128 16.33 4.37 -11.72
C SER A 128 16.33 5.53 -12.71
N GLY A 129 15.42 5.49 -13.66
CA GLY A 129 15.25 6.55 -14.64
C GLY A 129 14.67 7.85 -14.06
N VAL A 130 15.08 8.98 -14.63
CA VAL A 130 14.51 10.28 -14.30
C VAL A 130 13.09 10.40 -14.84
N THR A 131 12.16 10.88 -14.00
CA THR A 131 10.74 11.09 -14.34
C THR A 131 10.34 12.55 -14.44
N GLU A 132 11.31 13.47 -14.38
CA GLU A 132 11.10 14.92 -14.33
C GLU A 132 11.77 15.59 -15.51
N GLU A 133 10.96 16.29 -16.33
CA GLU A 133 11.47 17.03 -17.47
C GLU A 133 12.35 18.18 -17.02
N GLY A 134 13.41 18.46 -17.79
CA GLY A 134 14.31 19.58 -17.55
C GLY A 134 15.24 19.44 -16.34
N LYS A 135 15.23 18.31 -15.64
CA LYS A 135 16.11 18.07 -14.50
C LYS A 135 17.57 17.96 -14.91
N TYR A 136 17.83 17.38 -16.08
CA TYR A 136 19.16 17.21 -16.68
C TYR A 136 19.15 17.63 -18.15
N GLU A 137 20.30 18.07 -18.63
CA GLU A 137 20.52 18.20 -20.09
C GLU A 137 20.72 16.80 -20.68
N LEU A 138 19.81 16.39 -21.57
CA LEU A 138 19.80 15.05 -22.15
C LEU A 138 20.12 15.08 -23.66
N PRO A 139 20.80 14.04 -24.17
CA PRO A 139 20.87 13.81 -25.61
C PRO A 139 19.46 13.69 -26.20
N LYS A 140 19.26 14.28 -27.39
CA LYS A 140 17.95 14.19 -28.07
C LYS A 140 17.66 12.82 -28.68
N GLU A 141 18.72 12.06 -28.97
CA GLU A 141 18.65 10.75 -29.62
C GLU A 141 19.39 9.69 -28.78
N GLY A 142 18.94 8.42 -28.90
CA GLY A 142 19.58 7.27 -28.26
C GLY A 142 19.36 7.16 -26.74
N VAL A 143 18.54 8.04 -26.16
CA VAL A 143 18.22 8.06 -24.73
C VAL A 143 16.72 8.27 -24.57
N MET A 144 16.08 7.40 -23.78
CA MET A 144 14.67 7.55 -23.42
C MET A 144 14.45 8.86 -22.65
N GLN A 145 13.52 9.67 -23.13
CA GLN A 145 13.19 10.96 -22.50
C GLN A 145 12.29 10.75 -21.27
N PRO A 146 12.29 11.65 -20.27
CA PRO A 146 11.52 11.49 -19.04
C PRO A 146 10.04 11.24 -19.27
N GLY A 147 9.41 11.97 -20.20
CA GLY A 147 7.99 11.78 -20.54
C GLY A 147 7.69 10.39 -21.13
N GLN A 148 8.60 9.83 -21.92
CA GLN A 148 8.47 8.47 -22.45
C GLN A 148 8.56 7.45 -21.32
N TYR A 149 9.49 7.64 -20.38
CA TYR A 149 9.62 6.77 -19.21
C TYR A 149 8.39 6.86 -18.29
N VAL A 150 7.85 8.06 -18.08
CA VAL A 150 6.60 8.23 -17.31
C VAL A 150 5.45 7.47 -17.96
N THR A 151 5.31 7.54 -19.29
CA THR A 151 4.27 6.77 -20.02
C THR A 151 4.45 5.28 -19.81
N PHE A 152 5.67 4.78 -19.98
CA PHE A 152 6.00 3.37 -19.72
C PHE A 152 5.69 2.97 -18.29
N LEU A 153 6.05 3.79 -17.29
CA LEU A 153 5.73 3.51 -15.88
C LEU A 153 4.22 3.46 -15.63
N VAL A 154 3.45 4.38 -16.21
CA VAL A 154 1.98 4.39 -16.06
C VAL A 154 1.36 3.10 -16.55
N ASP A 155 1.79 2.61 -17.72
CA ASP A 155 1.28 1.35 -18.29
C ASP A 155 1.65 0.14 -17.40
N ARG A 156 2.91 0.09 -16.93
CA ARG A 156 3.38 -0.98 -16.05
C ARG A 156 2.70 -0.98 -14.67
N LEU A 157 2.49 0.19 -14.10
CA LEU A 157 1.85 0.33 -12.78
C LEU A 157 0.35 0.04 -12.83
N GLU A 158 -0.34 0.41 -13.91
CA GLU A 158 -1.74 0.02 -14.14
C GLU A 158 -1.88 -1.51 -14.20
N GLU A 159 -1.07 -2.17 -15.07
CA GLU A 159 -1.06 -3.63 -15.20
C GLU A 159 -0.73 -4.32 -13.87
N LEU A 160 0.29 -3.84 -13.16
CA LEU A 160 0.71 -4.34 -11.86
C LEU A 160 -0.40 -4.32 -10.83
N ILE A 161 -1.06 -3.16 -10.69
CA ILE A 161 -2.16 -2.96 -9.73
C ILE A 161 -3.35 -3.85 -10.11
N GLY A 162 -3.70 -3.92 -11.41
CA GLY A 162 -4.75 -4.79 -11.90
C GLY A 162 -4.47 -6.27 -11.62
N ASN A 163 -3.23 -6.72 -11.77
CA ASN A 163 -2.83 -8.10 -11.48
C ASN A 163 -2.89 -8.39 -9.98
N ALA A 164 -2.37 -7.50 -9.12
CA ALA A 164 -2.49 -7.65 -7.67
C ALA A 164 -3.96 -7.69 -7.24
N TRP A 165 -4.80 -6.84 -7.81
CA TRP A 165 -6.22 -6.78 -7.52
C TRP A 165 -6.96 -8.06 -7.93
N LYS A 166 -6.70 -8.59 -9.12
CA LYS A 166 -7.32 -9.83 -9.64
C LYS A 166 -6.92 -11.08 -8.87
N GLN A 167 -5.72 -11.11 -8.31
CA GLN A 167 -5.17 -12.27 -7.59
C GLN A 167 -5.58 -12.34 -6.12
N ARG A 168 -6.46 -11.43 -5.64
CA ARG A 168 -6.89 -11.43 -4.24
C ARG A 168 -7.55 -12.75 -3.85
N ARG A 169 -7.21 -13.22 -2.65
CA ARG A 169 -7.75 -14.43 -2.00
C ARG A 169 -7.97 -14.14 -0.53
N PRO A 170 -8.86 -14.92 0.15
CA PRO A 170 -8.99 -14.86 1.60
C PRO A 170 -7.65 -15.01 2.30
N GLY A 171 -7.41 -14.14 3.27
CA GLY A 171 -6.15 -14.13 4.03
C GLY A 171 -6.22 -13.22 5.25
N GLY A 172 -5.10 -13.07 5.94
CA GLY A 172 -4.96 -12.21 7.10
C GLY A 172 -3.64 -11.44 7.08
N VAL A 173 -3.59 -10.36 7.83
CA VAL A 173 -2.40 -9.54 8.06
C VAL A 173 -2.00 -9.66 9.52
N SER A 174 -0.72 -9.94 9.77
CA SER A 174 -0.12 -9.85 11.09
C SER A 174 1.00 -8.81 11.06
N TRP A 175 1.27 -8.20 12.20
CA TRP A 175 2.34 -7.23 12.34
C TRP A 175 3.11 -7.46 13.64
N GLY A 176 4.35 -6.98 13.67
CA GLY A 176 5.19 -7.03 14.85
C GLY A 176 6.17 -5.85 14.85
N LEU A 177 6.56 -5.41 16.05
CA LEU A 177 7.59 -4.39 16.22
C LEU A 177 8.92 -5.06 16.51
N GLY A 178 9.96 -4.64 15.78
CA GLY A 178 11.33 -5.10 15.95
C GLY A 178 12.32 -3.96 15.82
N HIS A 179 13.57 -4.24 16.12
CA HIS A 179 14.69 -3.32 15.95
C HIS A 179 15.68 -3.89 14.95
N ALA A 180 16.14 -3.02 14.03
CA ALA A 180 17.19 -3.38 13.07
C ALA A 180 18.18 -2.21 12.94
N VAL A 181 19.46 -2.55 12.86
CA VAL A 181 20.52 -1.57 12.56
C VAL A 181 20.76 -1.62 11.05
N VAL A 182 20.06 -0.75 10.31
CA VAL A 182 20.09 -0.71 8.83
C VAL A 182 20.81 0.52 8.27
N GLY A 183 21.13 1.48 9.11
CA GLY A 183 21.84 2.69 8.73
C GLY A 183 22.59 3.30 9.89
N TYR A 184 23.60 4.10 9.55
CA TYR A 184 24.43 4.81 10.51
C TYR A 184 24.41 6.30 10.22
N ASN A 185 24.49 7.12 11.28
CA ASN A 185 24.74 8.53 11.11
C ASN A 185 26.18 8.71 10.60
N ARG A 186 26.31 9.23 9.37
CA ARG A 186 27.61 9.49 8.72
C ARG A 186 28.21 10.85 9.07
N ARG A 187 27.53 11.64 9.90
CA ARG A 187 28.08 12.91 10.40
C ARG A 187 28.94 12.64 11.62
N ALA A 188 30.26 12.79 11.46
CA ALA A 188 31.19 12.82 12.57
C ALA A 188 31.23 14.21 13.19
N VAL A 189 31.10 14.30 14.52
CA VAL A 189 31.24 15.53 15.30
C VAL A 189 32.53 15.45 16.07
N TYR A 190 33.35 16.47 15.95
CA TYR A 190 34.67 16.56 16.57
C TYR A 190 34.64 17.37 17.87
N ALA A 191 35.65 17.18 18.76
CA ALA A 191 35.74 17.85 20.04
C ALA A 191 35.81 19.39 19.91
N ASN A 192 36.26 19.91 18.78
CA ASN A 192 36.30 21.34 18.48
C ASN A 192 34.95 21.93 18.03
N GLY A 193 33.87 21.14 18.05
CA GLY A 193 32.54 21.55 17.62
C GLY A 193 32.33 21.52 16.08
N SER A 194 33.34 21.17 15.29
CA SER A 194 33.15 20.99 13.85
C SER A 194 32.45 19.66 13.54
N ALA A 195 31.84 19.58 12.35
CA ALA A 195 31.23 18.34 11.87
C ALA A 195 31.56 18.12 10.40
N ALA A 196 31.78 16.86 10.02
CA ALA A 196 31.98 16.46 8.62
C ALA A 196 31.09 15.27 8.29
N MET A 197 30.63 15.22 7.02
CA MET A 197 29.87 14.10 6.49
C MET A 197 30.86 13.14 5.78
N TYR A 198 30.70 11.85 6.08
CA TYR A 198 31.48 10.77 5.43
C TYR A 198 30.57 9.87 4.62
N GLY A 199 31.06 9.32 3.51
CA GLY A 199 30.38 8.34 2.66
C GLY A 199 30.42 8.66 1.21
#